data_b4430042d4138fa4c25d21f505980d5a
#
_entry.id   b4430042d4138fa4c25d21f505980d5a
#
_cell.length_a   1.000
_cell.length_b   1.000
_cell.length_c   1.000
_cell.angle_alpha   90.00
_cell.angle_beta   90.00
_cell.angle_gamma   90.00
#
_symmetry.space_group_name_H-M   'P 1'
#
loop_
_entity.id
_entity.type
_entity.pdbx_description
1 polymer ?
#
loop_
_entity_poly.entity_id
_entity_poly.type
_entity_poly.pdbx_seq_one_letter_code
_entity_poly.pdbx_strand_id
1 'polypeptide(L)'
;MCATMAEQDKCIRDKGETMAKIIVNNENKKSTIAPEIYGHFSEHLGRCIYEGLFVGENSDIPNVNGMRTDVVDALKEMKIPVLRWPGGCFADEYHWMDGIGPKEKRKKMINTHWGGVVEDNSFGTHEFFELCRQLGCKTYVNGNLGSGTVREMSEWVEYITFNGVSPMADLRKENGHEEPWTIDYFGVGNENWGCGGNMRPEHYADEYRRYQTYVRNYAGNQPINKICCGPNVDDYEWTKKVMATCFDHCEPRFHGQMDGLSLHYYTLPETEDDWNIKGSATDFTEDIFYQTLKR
;
A
#
# COMPACT_ATOMS: atom_id res chain seq x y z
N MET A 1 43.12 -11.76 22.16
CA MET A 1 43.94 -12.64 21.30
C MET A 1 43.23 -12.72 19.97
N CYS A 2 43.78 -12.05 18.98
CA CYS A 2 43.23 -11.97 17.62
C CYS A 2 43.57 -13.27 16.91
N ALA A 3 42.60 -14.10 16.57
CA ALA A 3 42.80 -15.25 15.68
C ALA A 3 42.98 -14.69 14.27
N THR A 4 44.08 -15.05 13.64
CA THR A 4 44.45 -14.62 12.30
C THR A 4 43.56 -15.27 11.26
N MET A 5 43.20 -14.51 10.20
CA MET A 5 42.32 -14.91 9.10
C MET A 5 42.71 -16.23 8.37
N ALA A 6 43.81 -16.85 8.71
CA ALA A 6 44.31 -18.07 8.07
C ALA A 6 43.72 -19.38 8.63
N GLU A 7 43.02 -19.35 9.76
CA GLU A 7 42.47 -20.57 10.39
C GLU A 7 41.02 -20.89 10.08
N GLN A 8 40.32 -20.01 9.37
CA GLN A 8 38.92 -20.23 9.02
C GLN A 8 38.68 -20.88 7.64
N ASP A 9 39.71 -21.16 6.87
CA ASP A 9 39.59 -21.74 5.52
C ASP A 9 39.63 -23.31 5.49
N LYS A 10 39.42 -23.99 6.61
CA LYS A 10 39.15 -25.41 6.60
C LYS A 10 37.68 -25.72 6.58
N CYS A 11 37.01 -25.37 5.49
CA CYS A 11 35.69 -25.92 5.16
C CYS A 11 35.91 -27.17 4.30
N ILE A 12 35.35 -28.26 4.74
CA ILE A 12 35.46 -29.60 4.18
C ILE A 12 34.98 -29.58 2.74
N ARG A 13 35.85 -29.79 1.77
CA ARG A 13 35.51 -30.06 0.38
C ARG A 13 35.04 -31.51 0.28
N ASP A 14 33.75 -31.72 0.21
CA ASP A 14 33.19 -32.97 -0.26
C ASP A 14 32.65 -32.76 -1.68
N LYS A 15 33.20 -33.53 -2.59
CA LYS A 15 32.79 -33.84 -3.96
C LYS A 15 31.86 -32.85 -4.70
N GLY A 16 32.45 -31.86 -5.35
CA GLY A 16 31.88 -31.31 -6.57
C GLY A 16 30.71 -30.31 -6.40
N GLU A 17 30.29 -30.01 -5.18
CA GLU A 17 29.26 -29.01 -4.95
C GLU A 17 29.89 -27.62 -4.81
N THR A 18 29.43 -26.69 -5.66
CA THR A 18 29.78 -25.27 -5.55
C THR A 18 29.03 -24.69 -4.37
N MET A 19 29.70 -24.50 -3.24
CA MET A 19 29.07 -23.86 -2.08
C MET A 19 28.99 -22.35 -2.29
N ALA A 20 27.83 -21.79 -2.16
CA ALA A 20 27.64 -20.35 -2.13
C ALA A 20 28.28 -19.75 -0.87
N LYS A 21 29.07 -18.67 -1.01
CA LYS A 21 29.68 -17.94 0.10
C LYS A 21 28.92 -16.63 0.31
N ILE A 22 28.31 -16.49 1.49
CA ILE A 22 27.70 -15.23 1.92
C ILE A 22 28.67 -14.50 2.84
N ILE A 23 29.02 -13.26 2.52
CA ILE A 23 29.89 -12.40 3.34
C ILE A 23 29.03 -11.25 3.87
N VAL A 24 28.82 -11.21 5.18
CA VAL A 24 28.18 -10.09 5.87
C VAL A 24 29.25 -9.18 6.45
N ASN A 25 29.40 -7.99 5.89
CA ASN A 25 30.34 -6.99 6.40
C ASN A 25 29.58 -5.88 7.13
N ASN A 26 29.50 -5.98 8.46
CA ASN A 26 28.80 -5.03 9.32
C ASN A 26 29.49 -3.66 9.46
N GLU A 27 30.74 -3.53 9.02
CA GLU A 27 31.47 -2.25 9.02
C GLU A 27 31.18 -1.42 7.76
N ASN A 28 30.66 -2.05 6.71
CA ASN A 28 30.30 -1.39 5.46
C ASN A 28 28.78 -1.24 5.30
N LYS A 29 28.16 -0.54 6.26
CA LYS A 29 26.72 -0.23 6.19
C LYS A 29 26.44 0.69 5.03
N LYS A 30 25.51 0.30 4.15
CA LYS A 30 25.09 1.07 2.97
C LYS A 30 23.82 1.88 3.24
N SER A 31 22.88 1.31 3.98
CA SER A 31 21.57 1.91 4.24
C SER A 31 20.95 1.32 5.49
N THR A 32 19.86 1.89 5.91
CA THR A 32 18.93 1.33 6.90
C THR A 32 17.66 0.91 6.17
N ILE A 33 17.19 -0.31 6.42
CA ILE A 33 15.91 -0.78 5.88
C ILE A 33 14.80 0.03 6.54
N ALA A 34 13.97 0.68 5.74
CA ALA A 34 12.80 1.41 6.24
C ALA A 34 11.79 0.43 6.85
N PRO A 35 11.23 0.72 8.04
CA PRO A 35 10.26 -0.18 8.67
C PRO A 35 9.05 -0.48 7.78
N GLU A 36 8.67 0.45 6.95
CA GLU A 36 7.50 0.37 6.07
C GLU A 36 7.57 -0.78 5.06
N ILE A 37 8.76 -1.32 4.78
CA ILE A 37 8.90 -2.52 3.93
C ILE A 37 8.20 -3.76 4.53
N TYR A 38 7.98 -3.75 5.85
CA TYR A 38 7.25 -4.78 6.59
C TYR A 38 5.77 -4.43 6.74
N GLY A 39 5.27 -3.46 5.99
CA GLY A 39 3.87 -3.06 5.98
C GLY A 39 2.95 -4.16 5.49
N HIS A 40 1.70 -4.07 5.88
CA HIS A 40 0.67 -5.00 5.46
C HIS A 40 -0.34 -4.31 4.53
N PHE A 41 -1.11 -5.14 3.84
CA PHE A 41 -2.07 -4.75 2.85
C PHE A 41 -3.41 -5.43 3.12
N SER A 42 -4.48 -4.64 3.16
CA SER A 42 -5.85 -5.11 3.29
C SER A 42 -6.66 -4.68 2.08
N GLU A 43 -7.22 -5.64 1.38
CA GLU A 43 -8.06 -5.42 0.22
C GLU A 43 -9.44 -6.02 0.43
N HIS A 44 -10.46 -5.44 -0.17
CA HIS A 44 -11.78 -6.04 -0.34
C HIS A 44 -11.69 -7.22 -1.30
N LEU A 45 -11.10 -8.32 -0.82
CA LEU A 45 -10.82 -9.55 -1.56
C LEU A 45 -11.16 -10.74 -0.69
N GLY A 46 -12.11 -11.55 -1.12
CA GLY A 46 -12.54 -12.74 -0.38
C GLY A 46 -12.91 -12.37 1.07
N ARG A 47 -12.30 -13.07 2.01
CA ARG A 47 -12.49 -12.84 3.46
C ARG A 47 -11.36 -12.02 4.10
N CYS A 48 -10.63 -11.23 3.33
CA CYS A 48 -9.57 -10.41 3.95
C CYS A 48 -10.16 -9.39 4.93
N ILE A 49 -11.22 -8.70 4.53
CA ILE A 49 -11.88 -7.69 5.38
C ILE A 49 -13.11 -8.29 6.06
N TYR A 50 -14.17 -8.58 5.32
CA TYR A 50 -15.41 -9.11 5.90
C TYR A 50 -15.22 -10.54 6.39
N GLU A 51 -15.63 -10.81 7.64
CA GLU A 51 -15.44 -12.07 8.37
C GLU A 51 -13.96 -12.40 8.71
N GLY A 52 -13.00 -11.75 8.06
CA GLY A 52 -11.58 -11.83 8.37
C GLY A 52 -11.17 -10.83 9.43
N LEU A 53 -10.91 -9.58 9.02
CA LEU A 53 -10.56 -8.48 9.94
C LEU A 53 -11.79 -7.91 10.65
N PHE A 54 -12.91 -7.77 9.95
CA PHE A 54 -14.11 -7.08 10.38
C PHE A 54 -15.32 -8.00 10.38
N VAL A 55 -16.01 -8.06 11.50
CA VAL A 55 -17.22 -8.88 11.71
C VAL A 55 -18.44 -8.05 12.10
N GLY A 56 -18.25 -6.74 12.27
CA GLY A 56 -19.31 -5.87 12.79
C GLY A 56 -19.43 -5.92 14.31
N GLU A 57 -19.93 -4.83 14.88
CA GLU A 57 -19.98 -4.62 16.33
C GLU A 57 -20.94 -5.58 17.05
N ASN A 58 -21.98 -6.03 16.35
CA ASN A 58 -23.02 -6.92 16.89
C ASN A 58 -22.72 -8.41 16.67
N SER A 59 -21.53 -8.77 16.22
CA SER A 59 -21.13 -10.16 16.01
C SER A 59 -20.91 -10.90 17.34
N ASP A 60 -21.26 -12.19 17.37
CA ASP A 60 -20.91 -13.08 18.49
C ASP A 60 -19.41 -13.41 18.55
N ILE A 61 -18.66 -13.14 17.46
CA ILE A 61 -17.20 -13.27 17.42
C ILE A 61 -16.61 -12.13 18.26
N PRO A 62 -15.67 -12.42 19.19
CA PRO A 62 -15.02 -11.39 19.99
C PRO A 62 -14.42 -10.29 19.12
N ASN A 63 -14.86 -9.05 19.37
CA ASN A 63 -14.45 -7.89 18.59
C ASN A 63 -14.39 -6.61 19.43
N VAL A 64 -13.66 -5.64 18.92
CA VAL A 64 -13.67 -4.26 19.44
C VAL A 64 -14.02 -3.35 18.26
N ASN A 65 -15.15 -2.66 18.34
CA ASN A 65 -15.67 -1.81 17.27
C ASN A 65 -15.77 -2.54 15.92
N GLY A 66 -16.19 -3.81 15.96
CA GLY A 66 -16.32 -4.67 14.79
C GLY A 66 -15.04 -5.35 14.31
N MET A 67 -13.86 -4.99 14.84
CA MET A 67 -12.57 -5.61 14.51
C MET A 67 -12.34 -6.86 15.37
N ARG A 68 -12.05 -7.98 14.77
CA ARG A 68 -11.77 -9.25 15.46
C ARG A 68 -10.55 -9.12 16.37
N THR A 69 -10.73 -9.44 17.65
CA THR A 69 -9.64 -9.28 18.63
C THR A 69 -8.49 -10.24 18.38
N ASP A 70 -8.76 -11.49 18.00
CA ASP A 70 -7.74 -12.50 17.71
C ASP A 70 -6.82 -12.08 16.54
N VAL A 71 -7.41 -11.49 15.49
CA VAL A 71 -6.64 -11.01 14.32
C VAL A 71 -5.87 -9.73 14.68
N VAL A 72 -6.51 -8.79 15.36
CA VAL A 72 -5.85 -7.55 15.79
C VAL A 72 -4.67 -7.83 16.72
N ASP A 73 -4.82 -8.77 17.66
CA ASP A 73 -3.77 -9.14 18.60
C ASP A 73 -2.59 -9.81 17.89
N ALA A 74 -2.85 -10.70 16.93
CA ALA A 74 -1.80 -11.30 16.09
C ALA A 74 -1.03 -10.24 15.28
N LEU A 75 -1.73 -9.28 14.65
CA LEU A 75 -1.11 -8.20 13.90
C LEU A 75 -0.30 -7.24 14.79
N LYS A 76 -0.75 -7.01 16.03
CA LYS A 76 0.02 -6.25 17.04
C LYS A 76 1.31 -6.97 17.43
N GLU A 77 1.25 -8.28 17.62
CA GLU A 77 2.44 -9.09 17.93
C GLU A 77 3.48 -9.00 16.79
N MET A 78 3.02 -8.97 15.54
CA MET A 78 3.86 -8.75 14.36
C MET A 78 4.42 -7.33 14.26
N LYS A 79 3.87 -6.37 15.00
CA LYS A 79 4.29 -4.94 15.01
C LYS A 79 4.28 -4.33 13.61
N ILE A 80 3.22 -4.56 12.86
CA ILE A 80 3.12 -4.01 11.50
C ILE A 80 3.27 -2.48 11.51
N PRO A 81 4.17 -1.93 10.69
CA PRO A 81 4.48 -0.50 10.75
C PRO A 81 3.47 0.37 9.99
N VAL A 82 2.83 -0.18 8.96
CA VAL A 82 1.86 0.52 8.11
C VAL A 82 0.84 -0.47 7.54
N LEU A 83 -0.40 -0.02 7.41
CA LEU A 83 -1.48 -0.78 6.77
C LEU A 83 -2.01 -0.01 5.57
N ARG A 84 -2.04 -0.66 4.39
CA ARG A 84 -2.60 -0.14 3.14
C ARG A 84 -4.03 -0.65 2.92
N TRP A 85 -4.94 0.27 2.51
CA TRP A 85 -6.34 0.02 2.21
C TRP A 85 -6.86 1.07 1.20
N PRO A 86 -7.94 0.90 0.41
CA PRO A 86 -8.94 -0.17 0.44
C PRO A 86 -8.58 -1.40 -0.39
N GLY A 87 -7.47 -1.38 -1.10
CA GLY A 87 -7.08 -2.51 -1.90
C GLY A 87 -6.01 -2.18 -2.94
N GLY A 88 -5.79 -3.14 -3.82
CA GLY A 88 -5.09 -3.03 -5.07
C GLY A 88 -6.06 -2.66 -6.19
N CYS A 89 -6.46 -3.65 -7.01
CA CYS A 89 -7.43 -3.42 -8.10
C CYS A 89 -8.77 -2.86 -7.60
N PHE A 90 -9.23 -3.27 -6.43
CA PHE A 90 -10.46 -2.73 -5.83
C PHE A 90 -10.36 -1.22 -5.57
N ALA A 91 -9.19 -0.68 -5.25
CA ALA A 91 -9.03 0.75 -4.96
C ALA A 91 -9.43 1.63 -6.16
N ASP A 92 -9.18 1.17 -7.39
CA ASP A 92 -9.48 1.94 -8.61
C ASP A 92 -10.94 1.80 -9.11
N GLU A 93 -11.79 1.07 -8.37
CA GLU A 93 -13.26 1.08 -8.53
C GLU A 93 -14.00 1.49 -7.26
N TYR A 94 -13.29 1.77 -6.16
CA TYR A 94 -13.88 2.15 -4.88
C TYR A 94 -14.20 3.65 -4.81
N HIS A 95 -15.46 3.96 -4.55
CA HIS A 95 -15.96 5.32 -4.32
C HIS A 95 -16.12 5.56 -2.81
N TRP A 96 -15.23 6.31 -2.21
CA TRP A 96 -15.11 6.45 -0.76
C TRP A 96 -16.36 6.95 -0.04
N MET A 97 -17.19 7.79 -0.72
CA MET A 97 -18.45 8.27 -0.17
C MET A 97 -19.46 7.14 0.06
N ASP A 98 -19.35 6.03 -0.68
CA ASP A 98 -20.19 4.86 -0.49
C ASP A 98 -19.87 4.11 0.81
N GLY A 99 -18.69 4.34 1.40
CA GLY A 99 -18.19 3.71 2.63
C GLY A 99 -18.23 4.60 3.87
N ILE A 100 -19.00 5.70 3.87
CA ILE A 100 -19.14 6.59 5.03
C ILE A 100 -20.60 6.74 5.47
N GLY A 101 -20.80 7.35 6.64
CA GLY A 101 -22.15 7.54 7.21
C GLY A 101 -22.74 6.26 7.81
N PRO A 102 -24.05 6.28 8.13
CA PRO A 102 -24.74 5.13 8.73
C PRO A 102 -24.65 3.88 7.85
N LYS A 103 -24.18 2.77 8.42
CA LYS A 103 -23.87 1.54 7.69
C LYS A 103 -25.05 1.00 6.86
N GLU A 104 -26.24 1.10 7.41
CA GLU A 104 -27.48 0.65 6.76
C GLU A 104 -27.89 1.51 5.54
N LYS A 105 -27.28 2.68 5.37
CA LYS A 105 -27.51 3.61 4.25
C LYS A 105 -26.39 3.61 3.22
N ARG A 106 -25.31 2.92 3.52
CA ARG A 106 -24.15 2.85 2.60
C ARG A 106 -24.54 2.16 1.30
N LYS A 107 -24.09 2.72 0.21
CA LYS A 107 -24.39 2.17 -1.12
C LYS A 107 -23.60 0.90 -1.33
N LYS A 108 -24.28 -0.15 -1.78
CA LYS A 108 -23.65 -1.41 -2.16
C LYS A 108 -23.04 -1.31 -3.56
N MET A 109 -21.97 -2.05 -3.80
CA MET A 109 -21.35 -2.15 -5.11
C MET A 109 -21.02 -3.60 -5.44
N ILE A 110 -20.80 -3.89 -6.71
CA ILE A 110 -20.28 -5.19 -7.14
C ILE A 110 -18.76 -5.08 -7.19
N ASN A 111 -18.07 -5.97 -6.49
CA ASN A 111 -16.61 -6.11 -6.58
C ASN A 111 -16.29 -6.89 -7.86
N THR A 112 -15.98 -6.17 -8.94
CA THR A 112 -15.81 -6.77 -10.25
C THR A 112 -14.50 -7.53 -10.40
N HIS A 113 -13.47 -7.15 -9.64
CA HIS A 113 -12.17 -7.81 -9.70
C HIS A 113 -12.13 -9.11 -8.88
N TRP A 114 -12.85 -9.14 -7.74
CA TRP A 114 -12.71 -10.23 -6.79
C TRP A 114 -14.04 -10.98 -6.56
N GLY A 115 -14.34 -11.87 -7.49
CA GLY A 115 -15.44 -12.85 -7.36
C GLY A 115 -16.84 -12.35 -7.71
N GLY A 116 -17.01 -11.11 -8.15
CA GLY A 116 -18.33 -10.56 -8.49
C GLY A 116 -19.29 -10.48 -7.30
N VAL A 117 -18.77 -10.42 -6.09
CA VAL A 117 -19.56 -10.34 -4.87
C VAL A 117 -20.09 -8.93 -4.63
N VAL A 118 -21.20 -8.84 -3.88
CA VAL A 118 -21.75 -7.55 -3.47
C VAL A 118 -21.04 -7.09 -2.20
N GLU A 119 -20.31 -5.99 -2.30
CA GLU A 119 -19.74 -5.26 -1.16
C GLU A 119 -20.82 -4.38 -0.54
N ASP A 120 -21.00 -4.45 0.78
CA ASP A 120 -22.00 -3.65 1.49
C ASP A 120 -21.41 -2.34 2.04
N ASN A 121 -20.10 -2.16 1.91
CA ASN A 121 -19.36 -1.00 2.39
C ASN A 121 -19.48 -0.73 3.91
N SER A 122 -19.81 -1.77 4.69
CA SER A 122 -19.86 -1.66 6.17
C SER A 122 -18.49 -1.43 6.78
N PHE A 123 -17.41 -1.76 6.06
CA PHE A 123 -16.04 -1.35 6.36
C PHE A 123 -15.60 -0.27 5.38
N GLY A 124 -15.41 0.95 5.88
CA GLY A 124 -15.02 2.11 5.09
C GLY A 124 -13.96 2.95 5.80
N THR A 125 -13.94 4.24 5.51
CA THR A 125 -12.92 5.17 6.03
C THR A 125 -12.82 5.13 7.56
N HIS A 126 -13.93 5.23 8.27
CA HIS A 126 -13.94 5.26 9.74
C HIS A 126 -13.42 3.95 10.33
N GLU A 127 -13.85 2.83 9.78
CA GLU A 127 -13.45 1.49 10.23
C GLU A 127 -11.96 1.24 9.96
N PHE A 128 -11.44 1.71 8.81
CA PHE A 128 -10.01 1.61 8.51
C PHE A 128 -9.14 2.38 9.50
N PHE A 129 -9.49 3.63 9.79
CA PHE A 129 -8.73 4.45 10.74
C PHE A 129 -8.85 3.90 12.17
N GLU A 130 -10.00 3.35 12.54
CA GLU A 130 -10.16 2.66 13.81
C GLU A 130 -9.28 1.41 13.91
N LEU A 131 -9.19 0.61 12.86
CA LEU A 131 -8.27 -0.53 12.79
C LEU A 131 -6.81 -0.08 12.96
N CYS A 132 -6.37 0.93 12.21
CA CYS A 132 -5.02 1.48 12.35
C CYS A 132 -4.74 2.02 13.76
N ARG A 133 -5.72 2.66 14.38
CA ARG A 133 -5.63 3.11 15.78
C ARG A 133 -5.43 1.93 16.75
N GLN A 134 -6.19 0.85 16.58
CA GLN A 134 -6.04 -0.35 17.40
C GLN A 134 -4.68 -1.01 17.21
N LEU A 135 -4.18 -1.05 15.98
CA LEU A 135 -2.89 -1.64 15.65
C LEU A 135 -1.69 -0.76 16.05
N GLY A 136 -1.90 0.55 16.16
CA GLY A 136 -0.84 1.52 16.42
C GLY A 136 0.11 1.68 15.22
N CYS A 137 -0.37 1.46 14.01
CA CYS A 137 0.41 1.54 12.78
C CYS A 137 0.12 2.81 11.99
N LYS A 138 1.02 3.14 11.05
CA LYS A 138 0.79 4.20 10.07
C LYS A 138 -0.30 3.83 9.07
N THR A 139 -0.87 4.85 8.44
CA THR A 139 -1.94 4.71 7.47
C THR A 139 -1.44 4.86 6.05
N TYR A 140 -1.89 3.97 5.17
CA TYR A 140 -1.68 4.09 3.73
C TYR A 140 -3.03 3.97 3.01
N VAL A 141 -3.57 5.11 2.59
CA VAL A 141 -4.83 5.17 1.84
C VAL A 141 -4.52 5.14 0.35
N ASN A 142 -5.20 4.28 -0.42
CA ASN A 142 -5.03 4.22 -1.86
C ASN A 142 -6.22 4.86 -2.58
N GLY A 143 -5.97 5.92 -3.34
CA GLY A 143 -6.98 6.68 -4.05
C GLY A 143 -7.35 6.06 -5.39
N ASN A 144 -8.61 6.27 -5.80
CA ASN A 144 -9.17 5.80 -7.05
C ASN A 144 -8.80 6.76 -8.20
N LEU A 145 -7.82 6.38 -9.00
CA LEU A 145 -7.45 7.09 -10.23
C LEU A 145 -8.13 6.47 -11.46
N GLY A 146 -8.48 5.18 -11.39
CA GLY A 146 -9.03 4.42 -12.50
C GLY A 146 -10.44 4.87 -12.90
N SER A 147 -11.41 4.79 -11.99
CA SER A 147 -12.81 5.17 -12.24
C SER A 147 -13.26 6.43 -11.51
N GLY A 148 -12.46 6.92 -10.55
CA GLY A 148 -12.76 8.11 -9.76
C GLY A 148 -12.47 9.41 -10.50
N THR A 149 -12.67 10.52 -9.79
CA THR A 149 -12.37 11.85 -10.28
C THR A 149 -11.36 12.57 -9.39
N VAL A 150 -10.65 13.55 -9.96
CA VAL A 150 -9.74 14.41 -9.18
C VAL A 150 -10.44 15.06 -8.00
N ARG A 151 -11.68 15.51 -8.22
CA ARG A 151 -12.50 16.14 -7.17
C ARG A 151 -12.79 15.15 -6.04
N GLU A 152 -13.24 13.96 -6.38
CA GLU A 152 -13.55 12.90 -5.40
C GLU A 152 -12.34 12.55 -4.55
N MET A 153 -11.17 12.39 -5.16
CA MET A 153 -9.92 12.12 -4.45
C MET A 153 -9.54 13.29 -3.52
N SER A 154 -9.65 14.52 -4.00
CA SER A 154 -9.36 15.72 -3.21
C SER A 154 -10.31 15.87 -2.01
N GLU A 155 -11.60 15.64 -2.23
CA GLU A 155 -12.64 15.69 -1.19
C GLU A 155 -12.42 14.59 -0.12
N TRP A 156 -11.92 13.42 -0.52
CA TRP A 156 -11.59 12.36 0.45
C TRP A 156 -10.43 12.76 1.36
N VAL A 157 -9.37 13.32 0.80
CA VAL A 157 -8.23 13.82 1.59
C VAL A 157 -8.67 14.96 2.52
N GLU A 158 -9.53 15.86 2.06
CA GLU A 158 -10.12 16.92 2.87
C GLU A 158 -10.98 16.35 4.01
N TYR A 159 -11.86 15.39 3.72
CA TYR A 159 -12.67 14.68 4.71
C TYR A 159 -11.83 14.07 5.82
N ILE A 160 -10.74 13.43 5.45
CA ILE A 160 -9.85 12.75 6.40
C ILE A 160 -9.04 13.75 7.23
N THR A 161 -8.49 14.80 6.61
CA THR A 161 -7.37 15.55 7.23
C THR A 161 -7.72 16.98 7.67
N PHE A 162 -8.82 17.59 7.19
CA PHE A 162 -9.06 18.99 7.47
C PHE A 162 -9.68 19.22 8.85
N ASN A 163 -9.04 20.12 9.62
CA ASN A 163 -9.46 20.48 10.99
C ASN A 163 -10.22 21.82 11.04
N GLY A 164 -10.63 22.38 9.92
CA GLY A 164 -11.36 23.64 9.88
C GLY A 164 -12.86 23.45 9.66
N VAL A 165 -13.49 24.50 9.13
CA VAL A 165 -14.89 24.51 8.70
C VAL A 165 -14.92 24.36 7.19
N SER A 166 -15.47 23.25 6.71
CA SER A 166 -15.67 23.00 5.29
C SER A 166 -16.72 21.90 5.10
N PRO A 167 -17.30 21.76 3.90
CA PRO A 167 -18.31 20.74 3.67
C PRO A 167 -17.86 19.32 4.01
N MET A 168 -16.59 18.98 3.72
CA MET A 168 -16.07 17.63 3.99
C MET A 168 -15.72 17.43 5.47
N ALA A 169 -15.17 18.44 6.13
CA ALA A 169 -14.92 18.38 7.56
C ALA A 169 -16.24 18.32 8.37
N ASP A 170 -17.24 19.09 7.96
CA ASP A 170 -18.55 19.06 8.59
C ASP A 170 -19.24 17.69 8.37
N LEU A 171 -19.14 17.12 7.18
CA LEU A 171 -19.64 15.77 6.90
C LEU A 171 -18.95 14.69 7.75
N ARG A 172 -17.62 14.82 7.98
CA ARG A 172 -16.93 13.91 8.92
C ARG A 172 -17.50 13.97 10.32
N LYS A 173 -17.75 15.19 10.83
CA LYS A 173 -18.35 15.42 12.14
C LYS A 173 -19.77 14.90 12.23
N GLU A 174 -20.58 15.15 11.20
CA GLU A 174 -21.94 14.59 11.09
C GLU A 174 -21.93 13.06 11.11
N ASN A 175 -20.89 12.44 10.55
CA ASN A 175 -20.68 11.01 10.56
C ASN A 175 -20.05 10.49 11.88
N GLY A 176 -19.94 11.36 12.90
CA GLY A 176 -19.57 10.98 14.25
C GLY A 176 -18.07 11.03 14.58
N HIS A 177 -17.25 11.68 13.75
CA HIS A 177 -15.83 11.84 14.05
C HIS A 177 -15.41 13.32 14.02
N GLU A 178 -15.27 13.91 15.20
CA GLU A 178 -14.97 15.34 15.35
C GLU A 178 -13.57 15.70 14.85
N GLU A 179 -12.55 14.98 15.34
CA GLU A 179 -11.16 15.26 15.02
C GLU A 179 -10.75 14.65 13.66
N PRO A 180 -9.85 15.30 12.90
CA PRO A 180 -9.30 14.73 11.69
C PRO A 180 -8.36 13.55 11.99
N TRP A 181 -8.18 12.71 10.99
CA TRP A 181 -7.13 11.70 11.00
C TRP A 181 -5.88 12.20 10.26
N THR A 182 -4.86 11.39 10.34
CA THR A 182 -3.59 11.58 9.66
C THR A 182 -3.45 10.56 8.54
N ILE A 183 -3.01 11.01 7.36
CA ILE A 183 -2.59 10.14 6.27
C ILE A 183 -1.06 10.18 6.20
N ASP A 184 -0.41 9.04 6.44
CA ASP A 184 1.05 8.95 6.31
C ASP A 184 1.45 8.76 4.84
N TYR A 185 0.75 7.87 4.13
CA TYR A 185 0.97 7.55 2.72
C TYR A 185 -0.33 7.60 1.95
N PHE A 186 -0.28 8.14 0.74
CA PHE A 186 -1.40 8.18 -0.18
C PHE A 186 -1.00 7.67 -1.56
N GLY A 187 -1.55 6.52 -1.94
CA GLY A 187 -1.38 5.96 -3.28
C GLY A 187 -2.26 6.69 -4.29
N VAL A 188 -1.67 7.13 -5.38
CA VAL A 188 -2.39 7.77 -6.48
C VAL A 188 -2.54 6.75 -7.61
N GLY A 189 -3.57 5.92 -7.48
CA GLY A 189 -3.83 4.78 -8.34
C GLY A 189 -3.14 3.48 -7.90
N ASN A 190 -3.49 2.39 -8.56
CA ASN A 190 -2.94 1.06 -8.36
C ASN A 190 -2.92 0.30 -9.68
N GLU A 191 -1.77 -0.30 -10.03
CA GLU A 191 -1.63 -1.14 -11.23
C GLU A 191 -2.30 -0.53 -12.47
N ASN A 192 -2.10 0.75 -12.70
CA ASN A 192 -2.79 1.49 -13.74
C ASN A 192 -2.43 1.03 -15.16
N TRP A 193 -1.35 0.25 -15.29
CA TRP A 193 -1.02 -0.51 -16.49
C TRP A 193 -1.96 -1.70 -16.75
N GLY A 194 -2.72 -2.13 -15.74
CA GLY A 194 -3.64 -3.27 -15.75
C GLY A 194 -5.01 -2.90 -15.20
N CYS A 195 -5.38 -3.49 -14.05
CA CYS A 195 -6.72 -3.36 -13.47
C CYS A 195 -7.09 -1.91 -13.09
N GLY A 196 -6.14 -1.05 -12.83
CA GLY A 196 -6.37 0.36 -12.51
C GLY A 196 -6.58 1.27 -13.73
N GLY A 197 -7.02 0.73 -14.87
CA GLY A 197 -7.40 1.55 -16.02
C GLY A 197 -6.74 1.19 -17.35
N ASN A 198 -5.88 0.17 -17.39
CA ASN A 198 -5.20 -0.32 -18.60
C ASN A 198 -4.52 0.82 -19.38
N MET A 199 -3.75 1.63 -18.69
CA MET A 199 -3.15 2.85 -19.21
C MET A 199 -1.75 2.60 -19.78
N ARG A 200 -1.36 3.43 -20.74
CA ARG A 200 0.06 3.56 -21.12
C ARG A 200 0.78 4.38 -20.04
N PRO A 201 2.10 4.16 -19.85
CA PRO A 201 2.86 4.83 -18.81
C PRO A 201 2.83 6.36 -18.91
N GLU A 202 2.86 6.92 -20.11
CA GLU A 202 2.81 8.37 -20.33
C GLU A 202 1.43 8.93 -19.93
N HIS A 203 0.35 8.22 -20.27
CA HIS A 203 -1.00 8.64 -19.90
C HIS A 203 -1.21 8.56 -18.39
N TYR A 204 -0.79 7.47 -17.75
CA TYR A 204 -0.82 7.37 -16.30
C TYR A 204 -0.03 8.50 -15.63
N ALA A 205 1.16 8.80 -16.12
CA ALA A 205 2.00 9.85 -15.57
C ALA A 205 1.34 11.25 -15.67
N ASP A 206 0.65 11.55 -16.78
CA ASP A 206 -0.12 12.78 -16.93
C ASP A 206 -1.30 12.84 -15.94
N GLU A 207 -2.04 11.74 -15.79
CA GLU A 207 -3.11 11.62 -14.79
C GLU A 207 -2.55 11.72 -13.37
N TYR A 208 -1.45 11.03 -13.06
CA TYR A 208 -0.77 11.13 -11.77
C TYR A 208 -0.43 12.59 -11.43
N ARG A 209 0.18 13.33 -12.36
CA ARG A 209 0.50 14.76 -12.19
C ARG A 209 -0.73 15.57 -11.85
N ARG A 210 -1.83 15.32 -12.56
CA ARG A 210 -3.12 16.00 -12.36
C ARG A 210 -3.73 15.67 -11.01
N TYR A 211 -3.83 14.38 -10.65
CA TYR A 211 -4.44 13.94 -9.40
C TYR A 211 -3.63 14.34 -8.17
N GLN A 212 -2.32 14.09 -8.18
CA GLN A 212 -1.45 14.39 -7.05
C GLN A 212 -1.41 15.90 -6.71
N THR A 213 -1.65 16.76 -7.70
CA THR A 213 -1.72 18.21 -7.49
C THR A 213 -2.82 18.59 -6.49
N TYR A 214 -3.89 17.82 -6.44
CA TYR A 214 -5.04 18.05 -5.57
C TYR A 214 -5.07 17.16 -4.32
N VAL A 215 -4.14 16.24 -4.18
CA VAL A 215 -3.87 15.55 -2.90
C VAL A 215 -3.03 16.49 -2.06
N ARG A 216 -3.68 17.24 -1.18
CA ARG A 216 -3.06 18.32 -0.39
C ARG A 216 -3.15 18.01 1.09
N ASN A 217 -2.14 18.44 1.83
CA ASN A 217 -2.22 18.45 3.28
C ASN A 217 -3.11 19.61 3.75
N TYR A 218 -4.38 19.34 3.98
CA TYR A 218 -5.33 20.36 4.46
C TYR A 218 -5.07 20.78 5.90
N ALA A 219 -4.46 19.93 6.72
CA ALA A 219 -4.11 20.25 8.10
C ALA A 219 -2.90 21.17 8.22
N GLY A 220 -2.05 21.24 7.21
CA GLY A 220 -0.86 22.10 7.15
C GLY A 220 0.28 21.68 8.09
N ASN A 221 0.10 20.65 8.91
CA ASN A 221 1.02 20.26 9.98
C ASN A 221 1.74 18.93 9.71
N GLN A 222 1.30 18.16 8.75
CA GLN A 222 1.87 16.87 8.40
C GLN A 222 1.90 16.64 6.89
N PRO A 223 3.06 16.32 6.32
CA PRO A 223 3.14 15.97 4.90
C PRO A 223 2.42 14.64 4.64
N ILE A 224 1.74 14.55 3.50
CA ILE A 224 1.21 13.30 2.96
C ILE A 224 2.23 12.79 1.96
N ASN A 225 2.82 11.62 2.21
CA ASN A 225 3.74 10.99 1.27
C ASN A 225 2.94 10.40 0.09
N LYS A 226 3.16 10.91 -1.10
CA LYS A 226 2.45 10.50 -2.33
C LYS A 226 3.18 9.38 -3.03
N ILE A 227 2.48 8.29 -3.26
CA ILE A 227 3.03 7.10 -3.87
C ILE A 227 2.49 6.95 -5.29
N CYS A 228 3.39 6.96 -6.25
CA CYS A 228 3.10 6.75 -7.66
C CYS A 228 3.02 5.24 -7.97
N CYS A 229 2.14 4.85 -8.88
CA CYS A 229 2.06 3.47 -9.36
C CYS A 229 3.30 3.11 -10.17
N GLY A 230 4.06 2.15 -9.67
CA GLY A 230 5.24 1.61 -10.33
C GLY A 230 4.94 0.44 -11.26
N PRO A 231 5.97 -0.27 -11.72
CA PRO A 231 5.86 -1.25 -12.77
C PRO A 231 5.23 -2.57 -12.33
N ASN A 232 4.81 -3.35 -13.32
CA ASN A 232 4.56 -4.77 -13.17
C ASN A 232 5.87 -5.53 -13.32
N VAL A 233 6.26 -6.31 -12.31
CA VAL A 233 7.47 -7.15 -12.34
C VAL A 233 8.70 -6.35 -12.77
N ASP A 234 9.26 -6.64 -13.93
CA ASP A 234 10.48 -6.06 -14.50
C ASP A 234 10.22 -5.09 -15.66
N ASP A 235 9.02 -4.50 -15.73
CA ASP A 235 8.72 -3.48 -16.75
C ASP A 235 9.46 -2.16 -16.45
N TYR A 236 10.76 -2.16 -16.70
CA TYR A 236 11.61 -0.98 -16.53
C TYR A 236 11.23 0.17 -17.44
N GLU A 237 10.62 -0.12 -18.61
CA GLU A 237 10.15 0.93 -19.52
C GLU A 237 8.96 1.68 -18.95
N TRP A 238 8.08 1.03 -18.19
CA TRP A 238 7.05 1.71 -17.41
C TRP A 238 7.67 2.74 -16.46
N THR A 239 8.59 2.30 -15.60
CA THR A 239 9.26 3.17 -14.62
C THR A 239 9.95 4.34 -15.32
N LYS A 240 10.74 4.08 -16.35
CA LYS A 240 11.49 5.10 -17.09
C LYS A 240 10.57 6.17 -17.70
N LYS A 241 9.48 5.76 -18.33
CA LYS A 241 8.53 6.68 -18.97
C LYS A 241 7.71 7.45 -17.96
N VAL A 242 7.23 6.81 -16.89
CA VAL A 242 6.51 7.46 -15.81
C VAL A 242 7.39 8.53 -15.15
N MET A 243 8.62 8.17 -14.77
CA MET A 243 9.55 9.12 -14.16
C MET A 243 9.89 10.29 -15.11
N ALA A 244 10.19 10.01 -16.37
CA ALA A 244 10.47 11.05 -17.35
C ALA A 244 9.31 12.01 -17.52
N THR A 245 8.07 11.51 -17.67
CA THR A 245 6.87 12.33 -17.85
C THR A 245 6.51 13.10 -16.58
N CYS A 246 6.57 12.46 -15.41
CA CYS A 246 6.24 13.11 -14.13
C CYS A 246 7.14 14.31 -13.84
N PHE A 247 8.42 14.24 -14.21
CA PHE A 247 9.39 15.30 -13.91
C PHE A 247 9.65 16.25 -15.08
N ASP A 248 9.00 16.04 -16.24
CA ASP A 248 9.09 16.97 -17.36
C ASP A 248 8.28 18.23 -17.09
N HIS A 249 8.95 19.39 -17.17
CA HIS A 249 8.36 20.72 -16.97
C HIS A 249 7.47 20.83 -15.72
N CYS A 250 7.89 20.21 -14.63
CA CYS A 250 7.12 20.25 -13.39
C CYS A 250 7.49 21.44 -12.50
N GLU A 251 6.51 21.91 -11.72
CA GLU A 251 6.68 22.94 -10.69
C GLU A 251 6.49 22.35 -9.28
N PRO A 252 7.46 21.57 -8.78
CA PRO A 252 7.32 20.80 -7.52
C PRO A 252 7.11 21.72 -6.30
N ARG A 253 7.59 22.94 -6.34
CA ARG A 253 7.46 23.92 -5.23
C ARG A 253 6.02 24.29 -4.89
N PHE A 254 5.06 24.07 -5.78
CA PHE A 254 3.67 24.40 -5.51
C PHE A 254 2.88 23.26 -4.85
N HIS A 255 3.11 22.00 -5.24
CA HIS A 255 2.27 20.89 -4.82
C HIS A 255 3.03 19.59 -4.54
N GLY A 256 4.35 19.63 -4.61
CA GLY A 256 5.16 18.41 -4.55
C GLY A 256 5.03 17.56 -5.80
N GLN A 257 5.64 16.40 -5.78
CA GLN A 257 5.63 15.48 -6.93
C GLN A 257 5.26 14.07 -6.48
N MET A 258 6.25 13.25 -6.18
CA MET A 258 6.09 11.94 -5.60
C MET A 258 7.15 11.73 -4.51
N ASP A 259 6.78 11.01 -3.48
CA ASP A 259 7.65 10.64 -2.37
C ASP A 259 8.08 9.18 -2.46
N GLY A 260 7.37 8.39 -3.25
CA GLY A 260 7.66 6.99 -3.49
C GLY A 260 7.05 6.44 -4.76
N LEU A 261 7.57 5.29 -5.19
CA LEU A 261 7.09 4.48 -6.30
C LEU A 261 6.78 3.08 -5.79
N SER A 262 5.56 2.60 -6.01
CA SER A 262 5.21 1.23 -5.65
C SER A 262 5.81 0.24 -6.64
N LEU A 263 6.28 -0.90 -6.14
CA LEU A 263 6.77 -2.01 -6.98
C LEU A 263 5.84 -3.20 -6.77
N HIS A 264 5.37 -3.76 -7.88
CA HIS A 264 4.49 -4.91 -7.87
C HIS A 264 5.20 -6.11 -8.47
N TYR A 265 5.37 -7.15 -7.67
CA TYR A 265 6.07 -8.36 -8.08
C TYR A 265 5.35 -9.61 -7.59
N TYR A 266 5.10 -10.52 -8.51
CA TYR A 266 4.56 -11.85 -8.22
C TYR A 266 5.50 -12.92 -8.73
N THR A 267 5.77 -13.92 -7.90
CA THR A 267 6.41 -15.16 -8.31
C THR A 267 5.39 -16.28 -8.19
N LEU A 268 5.02 -16.87 -9.31
CA LEU A 268 4.09 -17.99 -9.37
C LEU A 268 4.88 -19.25 -9.73
N PRO A 269 4.92 -20.27 -8.87
CA PRO A 269 5.50 -21.56 -9.22
C PRO A 269 4.55 -22.29 -10.20
N GLU A 270 5.13 -22.91 -11.22
CA GLU A 270 4.40 -23.68 -12.21
C GLU A 270 4.30 -25.15 -11.82
N THR A 271 5.28 -25.63 -11.04
CA THR A 271 5.38 -27.01 -10.58
C THR A 271 5.69 -27.06 -9.08
N GLU A 272 5.57 -28.26 -8.47
CA GLU A 272 5.96 -28.50 -7.08
C GLU A 272 7.46 -28.28 -6.88
N ASP A 273 8.27 -28.64 -7.86
CA ASP A 273 9.72 -28.38 -7.84
C ASP A 273 10.01 -26.89 -7.91
N ASP A 274 9.31 -26.14 -8.74
CA ASP A 274 9.41 -24.66 -8.79
C ASP A 274 8.99 -24.03 -7.46
N TRP A 275 7.98 -24.56 -6.80
CA TRP A 275 7.58 -24.11 -5.47
C TRP A 275 8.69 -24.31 -4.46
N ASN A 276 9.35 -25.48 -4.46
CA ASN A 276 10.46 -25.79 -3.57
C ASN A 276 11.70 -24.91 -3.83
N ILE A 277 11.93 -24.52 -5.08
CA ILE A 277 13.04 -23.67 -5.49
C ILE A 277 12.70 -22.20 -5.28
N LYS A 278 11.56 -21.73 -5.76
CA LYS A 278 11.13 -20.32 -5.72
C LYS A 278 10.57 -19.93 -4.35
N GLY A 279 10.03 -20.89 -3.60
CA GLY A 279 9.62 -20.68 -2.20
C GLY A 279 10.77 -20.66 -1.21
N SER A 280 11.95 -21.20 -1.57
CA SER A 280 13.18 -20.91 -0.86
C SER A 280 13.68 -19.55 -1.34
N ALA A 281 13.95 -18.62 -0.47
CA ALA A 281 14.28 -17.21 -0.68
C ALA A 281 15.43 -16.89 -1.69
N THR A 282 15.75 -17.78 -2.59
CA THR A 282 16.91 -17.71 -3.50
C THR A 282 16.61 -17.09 -4.86
N ASP A 283 15.34 -16.96 -5.25
CA ASP A 283 14.96 -16.38 -6.54
C ASP A 283 14.24 -15.03 -6.47
N PHE A 284 14.38 -14.30 -5.39
CA PHE A 284 14.37 -12.85 -5.52
C PHE A 284 15.63 -12.51 -6.29
N THR A 285 15.53 -12.54 -7.62
CA THR A 285 16.65 -12.16 -8.45
C THR A 285 17.03 -10.74 -8.04
N GLU A 286 18.18 -10.62 -7.40
CA GLU A 286 18.88 -9.36 -7.13
C GLU A 286 18.78 -8.40 -8.31
N ASP A 287 18.63 -8.92 -9.52
CA ASP A 287 18.53 -8.18 -10.75
C ASP A 287 17.27 -7.32 -10.88
N ILE A 288 16.09 -7.82 -10.57
CA ILE A 288 14.85 -7.04 -10.76
C ILE A 288 14.79 -5.90 -9.73
N PHE A 289 15.05 -6.20 -8.48
CA PHE A 289 15.04 -5.19 -7.41
C PHE A 289 16.18 -4.18 -7.57
N TYR A 290 17.38 -4.67 -7.90
CA TYR A 290 18.57 -3.84 -8.04
C TYR A 290 18.53 -2.96 -9.30
N GLN A 291 17.99 -3.44 -10.39
CA GLN A 291 17.89 -2.68 -11.63
C GLN A 291 16.77 -1.64 -11.59
N THR A 292 15.68 -1.91 -10.86
CA THR A 292 14.62 -0.91 -10.65
C THR A 292 15.11 0.25 -9.79
N LEU A 293 15.99 -0.01 -8.81
CA LEU A 293 16.55 1.04 -7.94
C LEU A 293 17.74 1.79 -8.56
N LYS A 294 18.42 1.24 -9.57
CA LYS A 294 19.58 1.85 -10.21
C LYS A 294 19.26 2.78 -11.38
N ARG A 295 18.03 2.78 -11.88
CA ARG A 295 17.58 3.61 -13.00
C ARG A 295 16.68 4.73 -12.56
#